data_a7f12d13b7ae7419e0b0577cf48ab620
#
_entry.id   a7f12d13b7ae7419e0b0577cf48ab620
#
_cell.length_a   1.000
_cell.length_b   1.000
_cell.length_c   1.000
_cell.angle_alpha   90.00
_cell.angle_beta   90.00
_cell.angle_gamma   90.00
#
_symmetry.space_group_name_H-M   'P 1'
#
loop_
_entity.id
_entity.type
_entity.pdbx_description
1 polymer ?
#
loop_
_entity_poly.entity_id
_entity_poly.type
_entity_poly.pdbx_seq_one_letter_code
_entity_poly.pdbx_strand_id
1 'polypeptide(L)'
;MKRNGFTLIELLVVVAIIGILAAVGVVAYSGYTSSAKYNAIQSNFNTIGKNLEVIALDCDLNGKINVRHNGGNPRGSYKEYTCKNENTNSMGNLFMDHYHFSGFTNPINNDSATWYWGAKTGAAAEGYIIFDGNPTSNCVVKVSAVVTDPSTKQFVTLTRNISFQGRVSGC
;
A
#
# COMPACT_ATOMS: atom_id res chain seq x y z
N MET A 1 -45.16 -37.96 24.56
CA MET A 1 -44.39 -37.38 23.47
C MET A 1 -43.32 -38.37 23.04
N LYS A 2 -43.38 -38.94 21.82
CA LYS A 2 -42.30 -39.78 21.26
C LYS A 2 -41.16 -38.85 20.83
N ARG A 3 -40.00 -38.96 21.47
CA ARG A 3 -38.78 -38.31 21.00
C ARG A 3 -38.18 -39.17 19.89
N ASN A 4 -38.23 -38.68 18.70
CA ASN A 4 -37.52 -39.29 17.57
C ASN A 4 -36.01 -38.97 17.75
N GLY A 5 -35.21 -39.99 18.04
CA GLY A 5 -33.75 -39.86 18.12
C GLY A 5 -33.14 -39.84 16.69
N PHE A 6 -32.05 -39.11 16.52
CA PHE A 6 -31.26 -39.10 15.27
C PHE A 6 -30.64 -40.49 15.03
N THR A 7 -30.70 -40.94 13.83
CA THR A 7 -30.03 -42.20 13.43
C THR A 7 -28.52 -41.93 13.18
N LEU A 8 -27.70 -42.95 13.41
CA LEU A 8 -26.25 -42.87 13.23
C LEU A 8 -25.89 -42.57 11.77
N ILE A 9 -26.65 -43.06 10.83
CA ILE A 9 -26.46 -42.85 9.38
C ILE A 9 -26.78 -41.42 8.97
N GLU A 10 -27.82 -40.79 9.54
CA GLU A 10 -28.14 -39.39 9.27
C GLU A 10 -26.99 -38.45 9.73
N LEU A 11 -26.38 -38.73 10.90
CA LEU A 11 -25.24 -37.97 11.37
C LEU A 11 -24.01 -38.15 10.48
N LEU A 12 -23.75 -39.40 10.04
CA LEU A 12 -22.62 -39.73 9.20
C LEU A 12 -22.67 -39.06 7.84
N VAL A 13 -23.85 -39.05 7.20
CA VAL A 13 -24.07 -38.37 5.91
C VAL A 13 -23.86 -36.86 6.03
N VAL A 14 -24.38 -36.24 7.10
CA VAL A 14 -24.24 -34.79 7.32
C VAL A 14 -22.77 -34.40 7.48
N VAL A 15 -22.00 -35.14 8.31
CA VAL A 15 -20.56 -34.80 8.48
C VAL A 15 -19.73 -35.05 7.21
N ALA A 16 -20.12 -36.06 6.41
CA ALA A 16 -19.46 -36.29 5.11
C ALA A 16 -19.69 -35.13 4.13
N ILE A 17 -20.93 -34.62 4.05
CA ILE A 17 -21.28 -33.47 3.18
C ILE A 17 -20.54 -32.21 3.67
N ILE A 18 -20.56 -31.91 4.98
CA ILE A 18 -19.84 -30.77 5.54
C ILE A 18 -18.35 -30.87 5.26
N GLY A 19 -17.75 -32.06 5.38
CA GLY A 19 -16.34 -32.30 5.08
C GLY A 19 -15.98 -31.96 3.63
N ILE A 20 -16.79 -32.39 2.67
CA ILE A 20 -16.58 -32.09 1.24
C ILE A 20 -16.72 -30.58 0.98
N LEU A 21 -17.78 -29.95 1.50
CA LEU A 21 -18.00 -28.51 1.32
C LEU A 21 -16.89 -27.67 1.96
N ALA A 22 -16.41 -28.06 3.15
CA ALA A 22 -15.32 -27.38 3.80
C ALA A 22 -14.02 -27.48 2.99
N ALA A 23 -13.69 -28.63 2.44
CA ALA A 23 -12.48 -28.83 1.62
C ALA A 23 -12.46 -27.93 0.38
N VAL A 24 -13.59 -27.82 -0.36
CA VAL A 24 -13.71 -26.93 -1.51
C VAL A 24 -13.72 -25.46 -1.09
N GLY A 25 -14.41 -25.14 0.00
CA GLY A 25 -14.54 -23.78 0.51
C GLY A 25 -13.21 -23.15 0.90
N VAL A 26 -12.32 -23.90 1.56
CA VAL A 26 -10.98 -23.39 1.97
C VAL A 26 -10.13 -23.00 0.77
N VAL A 27 -10.11 -23.82 -0.29
CA VAL A 27 -9.31 -23.52 -1.49
C VAL A 27 -9.84 -22.28 -2.22
N ALA A 28 -11.15 -22.17 -2.40
CA ALA A 28 -11.78 -21.04 -3.05
C ALA A 28 -11.57 -19.73 -2.24
N TYR A 29 -11.69 -19.81 -0.91
CA TYR A 29 -11.48 -18.66 -0.02
C TYR A 29 -10.04 -18.14 -0.05
N SER A 30 -9.05 -19.01 -0.06
CA SER A 30 -7.64 -18.62 -0.12
C SER A 30 -7.30 -17.90 -1.42
N GLY A 31 -7.84 -18.34 -2.55
CA GLY A 31 -7.68 -17.66 -3.84
C GLY A 31 -8.32 -16.27 -3.88
N TYR A 32 -9.53 -16.17 -3.33
CA TYR A 32 -10.24 -14.89 -3.23
C TYR A 32 -9.50 -13.87 -2.35
N THR A 33 -9.02 -14.29 -1.17
CA THR A 33 -8.30 -13.39 -0.25
C THR A 33 -6.97 -12.92 -0.84
N SER A 34 -6.24 -13.76 -1.56
CA SER A 34 -5.01 -13.37 -2.26
C SER A 34 -5.28 -12.31 -3.34
N SER A 35 -6.32 -12.51 -4.14
CA SER A 35 -6.72 -11.55 -5.18
C SER A 35 -7.21 -10.22 -4.57
N ALA A 36 -7.96 -10.28 -3.47
CA ALA A 36 -8.42 -9.08 -2.76
C ALA A 36 -7.25 -8.24 -2.22
N LYS A 37 -6.25 -8.88 -1.62
CA LYS A 37 -5.02 -8.23 -1.14
C LYS A 37 -4.23 -7.59 -2.27
N TYR A 38 -4.03 -8.31 -3.37
CA TYR A 38 -3.39 -7.79 -4.58
C TYR A 38 -4.08 -6.52 -5.08
N ASN A 39 -5.40 -6.57 -5.25
CA ASN A 39 -6.18 -5.43 -5.73
C ASN A 39 -6.14 -4.25 -4.76
N ALA A 40 -6.15 -4.48 -3.45
CA ALA A 40 -6.04 -3.44 -2.44
C ALA A 40 -4.69 -2.72 -2.50
N ILE A 41 -3.58 -3.46 -2.62
CA ILE A 41 -2.24 -2.87 -2.77
C ILE A 41 -2.14 -2.06 -4.05
N GLN A 42 -2.63 -2.59 -5.16
CA GLN A 42 -2.63 -1.91 -6.46
C GLN A 42 -3.48 -0.63 -6.43
N SER A 43 -4.64 -0.67 -5.76
CA SER A 43 -5.50 0.50 -5.55
C SER A 43 -4.80 1.58 -4.72
N ASN A 44 -4.17 1.21 -3.60
CA ASN A 44 -3.39 2.13 -2.78
C ASN A 44 -2.25 2.76 -3.59
N PHE A 45 -1.48 1.95 -4.31
CA PHE A 45 -0.39 2.42 -5.17
C PHE A 45 -0.86 3.43 -6.23
N ASN A 46 -1.96 3.12 -6.92
CA ASN A 46 -2.52 4.00 -7.94
C ASN A 46 -3.06 5.31 -7.35
N THR A 47 -3.74 5.24 -6.21
CA THR A 47 -4.30 6.42 -5.52
C THR A 47 -3.17 7.34 -5.05
N ILE A 48 -2.17 6.79 -4.39
CA ILE A 48 -1.00 7.53 -3.92
C ILE A 48 -0.26 8.15 -5.11
N GLY A 49 -0.02 7.38 -6.17
CA GLY A 49 0.68 7.88 -7.35
C GLY A 49 -0.03 9.05 -8.01
N LYS A 50 -1.34 9.00 -8.16
CA LYS A 50 -2.14 10.12 -8.70
C LYS A 50 -2.10 11.36 -7.80
N ASN A 51 -2.22 11.16 -6.49
CA ASN A 51 -2.15 12.28 -5.53
C ASN A 51 -0.78 12.94 -5.56
N LEU A 52 0.30 12.18 -5.72
CA LEU A 52 1.65 12.75 -5.83
C LEU A 52 1.84 13.57 -7.10
N GLU A 53 1.23 13.18 -8.21
CA GLU A 53 1.23 13.98 -9.44
C GLU A 53 0.52 15.32 -9.22
N VAL A 54 -0.58 15.33 -8.45
CA VAL A 54 -1.28 16.58 -8.06
C VAL A 54 -0.39 17.43 -7.16
N ILE A 55 0.25 16.84 -6.15
CA ILE A 55 1.17 17.57 -5.26
C ILE A 55 2.37 18.14 -6.05
N ALA A 56 2.90 17.39 -7.02
CA ALA A 56 3.96 17.90 -7.89
C ALA A 56 3.49 19.08 -8.76
N LEU A 57 2.23 19.05 -9.20
CA LEU A 57 1.62 20.18 -9.92
C LEU A 57 1.42 21.40 -9.03
N ASP A 58 1.09 21.21 -7.74
CA ASP A 58 1.02 22.32 -6.77
C ASP A 58 2.37 23.04 -6.63
N CYS A 59 3.48 22.31 -6.73
CA CYS A 59 4.80 22.93 -6.78
C CYS A 59 4.99 23.86 -7.98
N ASP A 60 4.40 23.52 -9.15
CA ASP A 60 4.47 24.37 -10.35
C ASP A 60 3.60 25.60 -10.21
N LEU A 61 2.39 25.43 -9.71
CA LEU A 61 1.38 26.49 -9.69
C LEU A 61 1.58 27.46 -8.52
N ASN A 62 1.90 26.94 -7.34
CA ASN A 62 1.91 27.68 -6.08
C ASN A 62 3.29 27.79 -5.46
N GLY A 63 4.28 27.04 -5.95
CA GLY A 63 5.63 26.93 -5.38
C GLY A 63 5.69 26.28 -4.00
N LYS A 64 4.58 25.74 -3.53
CA LYS A 64 4.40 25.22 -2.18
C LYS A 64 3.51 23.98 -2.19
N ILE A 65 3.71 23.12 -1.19
CA ILE A 65 2.87 21.97 -0.92
C ILE A 65 2.42 21.97 0.54
N ASN A 66 1.25 21.40 0.78
CA ASN A 66 0.71 21.25 2.14
C ASN A 66 0.53 19.75 2.44
N VAL A 67 1.39 19.21 3.28
CA VAL A 67 1.44 17.77 3.59
C VAL A 67 1.41 17.50 5.08
N ARG A 68 0.94 16.34 5.48
CA ARG A 68 1.01 15.90 6.88
C ARG A 68 2.46 15.60 7.23
N HIS A 69 2.87 15.95 8.44
CA HIS A 69 4.25 15.81 8.88
C HIS A 69 4.36 15.26 10.30
N ASN A 70 5.39 14.47 10.52
CA ASN A 70 5.68 13.85 11.83
C ASN A 70 6.00 14.87 12.93
N GLY A 71 6.66 15.98 12.58
CA GLY A 71 6.97 17.08 13.49
C GLY A 71 5.87 18.14 13.65
N GLY A 72 4.64 17.89 13.14
CA GLY A 72 3.51 18.77 13.35
C GLY A 72 3.01 18.74 14.81
N ASN A 73 2.32 19.80 15.24
CA ASN A 73 1.66 19.86 16.55
C ASN A 73 0.15 20.16 16.36
N PRO A 74 -0.76 19.19 16.55
CA PRO A 74 -0.49 17.80 16.91
C PRO A 74 0.24 17.01 15.81
N ARG A 75 0.88 15.91 16.18
CA ARG A 75 1.61 15.04 15.26
C ARG A 75 0.69 14.57 14.12
N GLY A 76 1.19 14.64 12.88
CA GLY A 76 0.38 14.35 11.69
C GLY A 76 -0.51 15.51 11.23
N SER A 77 -0.37 16.72 11.80
CA SER A 77 -1.01 17.92 11.27
C SER A 77 -0.41 18.33 9.93
N TYR A 78 -1.18 19.10 9.15
CA TYR A 78 -0.69 19.66 7.89
C TYR A 78 0.33 20.76 8.14
N LYS A 79 1.37 20.78 7.31
CA LYS A 79 2.38 21.81 7.29
C LYS A 79 2.71 22.20 5.84
N GLU A 80 2.86 23.50 5.61
CA GLU A 80 3.26 24.04 4.31
C GLU A 80 4.78 23.99 4.15
N TYR A 81 5.22 23.56 2.96
CA TYR A 81 6.61 23.49 2.55
C TYR A 81 6.80 24.23 1.23
N THR A 82 7.84 25.05 1.14
CA THR A 82 8.25 25.69 -0.11
C THR A 82 9.07 24.73 -0.94
N CYS A 83 8.62 24.37 -2.13
CA CYS A 83 9.21 23.34 -2.95
C CYS A 83 10.70 23.62 -3.29
N LYS A 84 11.05 24.87 -3.55
CA LYS A 84 12.45 25.26 -3.85
C LYS A 84 13.43 25.10 -2.68
N ASN A 85 12.91 24.97 -1.46
CA ASN A 85 13.75 24.72 -0.28
C ASN A 85 13.97 23.23 -0.02
N GLU A 86 13.23 22.38 -0.71
CA GLU A 86 13.29 20.93 -0.58
C GLU A 86 14.11 20.33 -1.73
N ASN A 87 14.70 19.17 -1.50
CA ASN A 87 15.30 18.33 -2.53
C ASN A 87 14.45 17.07 -2.71
N THR A 88 14.75 16.25 -3.72
CA THR A 88 13.99 15.03 -3.99
C THR A 88 13.97 14.05 -2.83
N ASN A 89 15.06 14.02 -2.06
CA ASN A 89 15.17 13.19 -0.87
C ASN A 89 14.24 13.65 0.25
N SER A 90 14.22 14.96 0.56
CA SER A 90 13.29 15.50 1.55
C SER A 90 11.84 15.37 1.09
N MET A 91 11.56 15.52 -0.22
CA MET A 91 10.23 15.27 -0.78
C MET A 91 9.77 13.83 -0.58
N GLY A 92 10.67 12.86 -0.80
CA GLY A 92 10.36 11.44 -0.51
C GLY A 92 9.96 11.21 0.95
N ASN A 93 10.69 11.82 1.89
CA ASN A 93 10.38 11.74 3.32
C ASN A 93 9.05 12.43 3.67
N LEU A 94 8.79 13.62 3.12
CA LEU A 94 7.53 14.33 3.32
C LEU A 94 6.34 13.54 2.82
N PHE A 95 6.46 12.85 1.69
CA PHE A 95 5.41 11.99 1.17
C PHE A 95 5.21 10.74 2.03
N MET A 96 6.28 10.14 2.50
CA MET A 96 6.19 9.03 3.44
C MET A 96 5.41 9.44 4.71
N ASP A 97 5.77 10.55 5.32
CA ASP A 97 5.06 11.09 6.49
C ASP A 97 3.59 11.38 6.16
N HIS A 98 3.32 12.04 5.03
CA HIS A 98 1.97 12.39 4.62
C HIS A 98 1.05 11.18 4.55
N TYR A 99 1.49 10.11 3.91
CA TYR A 99 0.67 8.90 3.75
C TYR A 99 0.65 8.03 5.00
N HIS A 100 1.71 8.05 5.81
CA HIS A 100 1.71 7.42 7.13
C HIS A 100 0.57 7.95 8.01
N PHE A 101 0.36 9.26 8.01
CA PHE A 101 -0.72 9.90 8.79
C PHE A 101 -2.06 10.01 8.06
N SER A 102 -2.16 9.54 6.83
CA SER A 102 -3.40 9.58 6.03
C SER A 102 -4.25 8.31 6.15
N GLY A 103 -3.84 7.37 6.99
CA GLY A 103 -4.63 6.17 7.30
C GLY A 103 -4.54 5.05 6.26
N PHE A 104 -3.60 5.12 5.33
CA PHE A 104 -3.33 3.97 4.46
C PHE A 104 -2.73 2.82 5.26
N THR A 105 -3.28 1.63 5.10
CA THR A 105 -2.81 0.41 5.77
C THR A 105 -2.32 -0.61 4.77
N ASN A 106 -1.32 -1.39 5.18
CA ASN A 106 -0.84 -2.53 4.42
C ASN A 106 -1.86 -3.67 4.52
N PRO A 107 -2.44 -4.13 3.38
CA PRO A 107 -3.45 -5.19 3.40
C PRO A 107 -2.93 -6.57 3.83
N ILE A 108 -1.61 -6.72 3.99
CA ILE A 108 -0.99 -7.99 4.37
C ILE A 108 -0.93 -8.14 5.90
N ASN A 109 -0.46 -7.11 6.61
CA ASN A 109 -0.19 -7.15 8.05
C ASN A 109 -0.89 -6.06 8.87
N ASN A 110 -1.72 -5.24 8.23
CA ASN A 110 -2.48 -4.16 8.85
C ASN A 110 -1.64 -2.99 9.40
N ASP A 111 -0.36 -2.94 9.08
CA ASP A 111 0.51 -1.80 9.38
C ASP A 111 0.21 -0.62 8.46
N SER A 112 0.83 0.54 8.73
CA SER A 112 0.82 1.66 7.78
C SER A 112 1.33 1.21 6.42
N ALA A 113 0.58 1.48 5.36
CA ALA A 113 0.93 1.09 3.99
C ALA A 113 2.12 1.87 3.43
N THR A 114 2.56 2.91 4.12
CA THR A 114 3.69 3.74 3.70
C THR A 114 4.89 3.41 4.56
N TRP A 115 5.94 3.03 3.95
CA TRP A 115 7.19 2.74 4.63
C TRP A 115 8.35 2.85 3.62
N TYR A 116 9.33 3.44 3.86
CA TYR A 116 10.53 3.82 4.50
C TYR A 116 11.75 3.78 3.53
N TRP A 117 12.76 4.49 3.88
CA TRP A 117 14.12 4.43 3.39
C TRP A 117 14.75 3.04 3.52
N GLY A 118 15.31 2.57 2.44
CA GLY A 118 16.04 1.32 2.40
C GLY A 118 15.26 0.24 1.65
N ALA A 119 15.94 -0.48 0.83
CA ALA A 119 15.39 -1.51 -0.02
C ALA A 119 14.81 -2.69 0.79
N LYS A 120 13.54 -2.57 1.21
CA LYS A 120 12.78 -3.78 1.49
C LYS A 120 12.51 -4.46 0.15
N THR A 121 12.81 -5.72 0.04
CA THR A 121 12.60 -6.54 -1.15
C THR A 121 11.85 -7.82 -0.80
N GLY A 122 11.19 -8.42 -1.78
CA GLY A 122 10.48 -9.69 -1.59
C GLY A 122 9.37 -9.59 -0.54
N ALA A 123 9.19 -10.64 0.24
CA ALA A 123 8.13 -10.77 1.24
C ALA A 123 8.13 -9.64 2.30
N ALA A 124 9.30 -9.13 2.68
CA ALA A 124 9.41 -8.04 3.67
C ALA A 124 8.88 -6.69 3.15
N ALA A 125 8.79 -6.51 1.83
CA ALA A 125 8.29 -5.31 1.18
C ALA A 125 6.83 -5.43 0.75
N GLU A 126 6.25 -6.62 0.84
CA GLU A 126 4.92 -6.88 0.32
C GLU A 126 3.86 -6.00 1.01
N GLY A 127 3.06 -5.34 0.20
CA GLY A 127 1.99 -4.46 0.65
C GLY A 127 2.40 -3.05 1.05
N TYR A 128 3.70 -2.75 1.13
CA TYR A 128 4.18 -1.40 1.43
C TYR A 128 4.31 -0.55 0.16
N ILE A 129 4.04 0.74 0.31
CA ILE A 129 4.37 1.76 -0.68
C ILE A 129 5.68 2.43 -0.26
N ILE A 130 6.69 2.35 -1.10
CA ILE A 130 8.05 2.80 -0.81
C ILE A 130 8.31 4.06 -1.62
N PHE A 131 8.78 5.11 -0.96
CA PHE A 131 9.19 6.36 -1.59
C PHE A 131 10.73 6.44 -1.59
N ASP A 132 11.30 6.53 -2.77
CA ASP A 132 12.73 6.69 -2.96
C ASP A 132 13.00 8.04 -3.66
N GLY A 133 13.54 8.96 -2.91
CA GLY A 133 13.93 10.28 -3.38
C GLY A 133 15.43 10.41 -3.59
N ASN A 134 16.14 9.31 -3.91
CA ASN A 134 17.59 9.31 -4.07
C ASN A 134 18.06 10.47 -4.95
N PRO A 135 18.91 11.38 -4.43
CA PRO A 135 19.35 12.58 -5.14
C PRO A 135 20.19 12.31 -6.39
N THR A 136 20.64 11.07 -6.60
CA THR A 136 21.39 10.67 -7.79
C THR A 136 20.53 10.41 -9.01
N SER A 137 19.20 10.36 -8.87
CA SER A 137 18.29 10.07 -9.97
C SER A 137 17.49 11.30 -10.40
N ASN A 138 18.00 12.04 -11.36
CA ASN A 138 17.27 12.92 -12.32
C ASN A 138 16.02 13.67 -11.78
N CYS A 139 16.05 14.20 -10.54
CA CYS A 139 14.92 14.98 -9.99
C CYS A 139 13.59 14.21 -9.95
N VAL A 140 13.65 12.94 -9.61
CA VAL A 140 12.51 12.03 -9.56
C VAL A 140 12.36 11.44 -8.18
N VAL A 141 11.14 11.46 -7.64
CA VAL A 141 10.75 10.60 -6.53
C VAL A 141 10.16 9.32 -7.13
N LYS A 142 10.84 8.21 -6.89
CA LYS A 142 10.36 6.90 -7.31
C LYS A 142 9.43 6.35 -6.26
N VAL A 143 8.23 5.98 -6.67
CA VAL A 143 7.25 5.29 -5.84
C VAL A 143 7.17 3.85 -6.30
N SER A 144 7.27 2.91 -5.39
CA SER A 144 7.18 1.49 -5.69
C SER A 144 6.32 0.74 -4.69
N ALA A 145 5.73 -0.37 -5.12
CA ALA A 145 5.03 -1.31 -4.27
C ALA A 145 5.38 -2.73 -4.69
N VAL A 146 5.58 -3.62 -3.72
CA VAL A 146 5.78 -5.04 -3.97
C VAL A 146 4.47 -5.77 -3.70
N VAL A 147 4.04 -6.58 -4.65
CA VAL A 147 2.81 -7.37 -4.58
C VAL A 147 3.10 -8.81 -5.00
N THR A 148 2.39 -9.77 -4.42
CA THR A 148 2.40 -11.15 -4.91
C THR A 148 1.30 -11.31 -5.96
N ASP A 149 1.68 -11.65 -7.18
CA ASP A 149 0.73 -11.97 -8.25
C ASP A 149 -0.09 -13.22 -7.86
N PRO A 150 -1.42 -13.14 -7.81
CA PRO A 150 -2.25 -14.26 -7.36
C PRO A 150 -2.20 -15.47 -8.29
N SER A 151 -1.83 -15.29 -9.57
CA SER A 151 -1.76 -16.35 -10.57
C SER A 151 -0.41 -17.05 -10.58
N THR A 152 0.69 -16.28 -10.59
CA THR A 152 2.05 -16.83 -10.68
C THR A 152 2.68 -17.10 -9.32
N LYS A 153 2.12 -16.54 -8.23
CA LYS A 153 2.68 -16.58 -6.87
C LYS A 153 4.07 -15.95 -6.75
N GLN A 154 4.45 -15.11 -7.70
CA GLN A 154 5.72 -14.40 -7.71
C GLN A 154 5.56 -12.96 -7.25
N PHE A 155 6.63 -12.39 -6.67
CA PHE A 155 6.66 -10.97 -6.32
C PHE A 155 6.83 -10.13 -7.58
N VAL A 156 5.94 -9.16 -7.74
CA VAL A 156 5.98 -8.16 -8.80
C VAL A 156 6.18 -6.79 -8.15
N THR A 157 7.07 -5.97 -8.71
CA THR A 157 7.27 -4.59 -8.25
C THR A 157 6.56 -3.63 -9.18
N LEU A 158 5.54 -2.96 -8.67
CA LEU A 158 4.93 -1.81 -9.33
C LEU A 158 5.83 -0.59 -9.12
N THR A 159 6.01 0.24 -10.16
CA THR A 159 6.86 1.43 -10.05
C THR A 159 6.22 2.61 -10.78
N ARG A 160 6.33 3.80 -10.18
CA ARG A 160 5.94 5.09 -10.77
C ARG A 160 6.99 6.13 -10.43
N ASN A 161 7.38 6.93 -11.40
CA ASN A 161 8.32 8.02 -11.25
C ASN A 161 7.57 9.35 -11.26
N ILE A 162 7.72 10.14 -10.21
CA ILE A 162 7.15 11.48 -10.10
C ILE A 162 8.26 12.50 -10.29
N SER A 163 8.19 13.27 -11.38
CA SER A 163 9.20 14.26 -11.75
C SER A 163 9.04 15.54 -10.94
N PHE A 164 10.15 16.04 -10.40
CA PHE A 164 10.28 17.33 -9.74
C PHE A 164 11.30 18.24 -10.44
N GLN A 165 11.52 18.01 -11.73
CA GLN A 165 12.42 18.81 -12.57
C GLN A 165 12.05 20.30 -12.51
N GLY A 166 13.01 21.14 -12.10
CA GLY A 166 12.79 22.57 -11.95
C GLY A 166 11.93 23.00 -10.74
N ARG A 167 11.39 22.05 -9.97
CA ARG A 167 10.42 22.29 -8.87
C ARG A 167 11.07 22.35 -7.50
N VAL A 168 12.13 21.58 -7.29
CA VAL A 168 12.82 21.46 -6.00
C VAL A 168 14.29 21.84 -6.12
N SER A 169 14.97 22.02 -4.98
CA SER A 169 16.39 22.39 -4.91
C SER A 169 17.25 21.31 -5.56
N GLY A 170 18.22 21.73 -6.37
CA GLY A 170 19.11 20.83 -7.08
C GLY A 170 18.49 20.17 -8.33
N CYS A 171 17.28 20.57 -8.66
CA CYS A 171 16.57 20.19 -9.86
C CYS A 171 16.24 21.41 -10.72
#